data_e2cf11a6e1aa2e66bb88ad5810db6f98
#
_entry.id   e2cf11a6e1aa2e66bb88ad5810db6f98
#
_cell.length_a   1.000
_cell.length_b   1.000
_cell.length_c   1.000
_cell.angle_alpha   90.00
_cell.angle_beta   90.00
_cell.angle_gamma   90.00
#
_symmetry.space_group_name_H-M   'P 1'
#
loop_
_entity.id
_entity.type
_entity.pdbx_description
1 polymer ?
#
loop_
_entity_poly.entity_id
_entity_poly.type
_entity_poly.pdbx_seq_one_letter_code
_entity_poly.pdbx_strand_id
1 'polypeptide(L)'
;MNILPKMLKAGEKAGTLTEEGAKRLDVSGNLERGILLAPPEGDAGTGMVATNSVAVRTGNVSAGTSVFAMVVLEKALKAVHEELDMVTTPSGDAVAMVHCNNCTSDLNAWVGLFKEFSELFGMDIDMNDIYGKLYNNALTAVKDCGGLVAFNLFSGEPVIGLNEGRPMFARKPDARMNLANFMRTHLYASLATLKIGCDILFKEEKVKVDTLYGHGGLFKTKGVGQSILAAAMDAPVAVMETAGEGGPWGMAVLAACKVNKADGATLHN
;
A
#
# COMPACT_ATOMS: atom_id res chain seq x y z
N MET A 1 19.27 -12.21 -28.52
CA MET A 1 17.88 -11.83 -28.82
C MET A 1 17.39 -10.93 -27.68
N ASN A 2 17.05 -9.70 -27.97
CA ASN A 2 16.56 -8.80 -26.94
C ASN A 2 15.02 -9.01 -26.79
N ILE A 3 14.60 -9.76 -25.79
CA ILE A 3 13.18 -10.12 -25.57
C ILE A 3 12.45 -9.10 -24.70
N LEU A 4 13.18 -8.17 -24.08
CA LEU A 4 12.57 -7.15 -23.25
C LEU A 4 12.08 -5.98 -24.11
N PRO A 5 10.87 -5.47 -23.89
CA PRO A 5 10.37 -4.28 -24.57
C PRO A 5 11.18 -3.05 -24.16
N LYS A 6 11.09 -2.00 -24.98
CA LYS A 6 11.62 -0.69 -24.60
C LYS A 6 10.84 -0.14 -23.41
N MET A 7 11.52 0.18 -22.34
CA MET A 7 10.91 0.91 -21.20
C MET A 7 10.68 2.38 -21.56
N LEU A 8 9.52 2.89 -21.21
CA LEU A 8 9.13 4.27 -21.41
C LEU A 8 8.86 4.92 -20.04
N LYS A 9 9.21 6.20 -19.96
CA LYS A 9 8.93 7.01 -18.74
C LYS A 9 7.64 7.81 -18.90
N ALA A 10 7.09 8.26 -17.80
CA ALA A 10 5.94 9.17 -17.79
C ALA A 10 6.14 10.36 -18.75
N GLY A 11 5.10 10.73 -19.47
CA GLY A 11 5.13 11.78 -20.47
C GLY A 11 5.76 11.38 -21.81
N GLU A 12 6.42 10.21 -21.96
CA GLU A 12 6.85 9.72 -23.26
C GLU A 12 5.66 9.25 -24.12
N LYS A 13 5.87 9.12 -25.42
CA LYS A 13 4.82 8.65 -26.35
C LYS A 13 4.90 7.12 -26.45
N ALA A 14 3.86 6.42 -26.00
CA ALA A 14 3.74 4.98 -26.19
C ALA A 14 3.18 4.62 -27.58
N GLY A 15 2.39 5.51 -28.17
CA GLY A 15 1.77 5.32 -29.46
C GLY A 15 0.61 6.28 -29.69
N THR A 16 -0.23 5.90 -30.64
CA THR A 16 -1.51 6.59 -30.91
C THR A 16 -2.61 5.54 -31.05
N LEU A 17 -3.81 5.88 -30.67
CA LEU A 17 -4.99 5.03 -30.81
C LEU A 17 -5.26 4.78 -32.31
N THR A 18 -5.38 3.52 -32.69
CA THR A 18 -5.74 3.12 -34.07
C THR A 18 -7.25 3.25 -34.28
N GLU A 19 -7.68 3.28 -35.54
CA GLU A 19 -9.11 3.29 -35.87
C GLU A 19 -9.82 2.03 -35.35
N GLU A 20 -9.18 0.87 -35.49
CA GLU A 20 -9.71 -0.40 -34.96
C GLU A 20 -9.80 -0.38 -33.43
N GLY A 21 -8.76 0.15 -32.76
CA GLY A 21 -8.74 0.32 -31.31
C GLY A 21 -9.86 1.25 -30.83
N ALA A 22 -10.08 2.38 -31.51
CA ALA A 22 -11.16 3.31 -31.20
C ALA A 22 -12.53 2.63 -31.29
N LYS A 23 -12.81 1.93 -32.38
CA LYS A 23 -14.08 1.18 -32.57
C LYS A 23 -14.29 0.08 -31.55
N ARG A 24 -13.20 -0.58 -31.09
CA ARG A 24 -13.27 -1.65 -30.08
C ARG A 24 -13.54 -1.10 -28.67
N LEU A 25 -12.98 0.05 -28.33
CA LEU A 25 -13.11 0.68 -27.01
C LEU A 25 -14.40 1.46 -26.85
N ASP A 26 -14.89 2.04 -27.93
CA ASP A 26 -16.09 2.87 -27.91
C ASP A 26 -17.00 2.56 -29.12
N VAL A 27 -18.05 1.78 -28.86
CA VAL A 27 -19.09 1.43 -29.84
C VAL A 27 -19.95 2.65 -30.23
N SER A 28 -19.97 3.72 -29.41
CA SER A 28 -20.75 4.93 -29.70
C SER A 28 -20.09 5.81 -30.78
N GLY A 29 -18.80 5.58 -31.07
CA GLY A 29 -18.05 6.29 -32.08
C GLY A 29 -17.57 7.70 -31.70
N ASN A 30 -17.61 8.04 -30.42
CA ASN A 30 -17.08 9.32 -29.92
C ASN A 30 -15.55 9.32 -29.76
N LEU A 31 -14.93 8.13 -29.67
CA LEU A 31 -13.49 7.99 -29.52
C LEU A 31 -12.81 8.01 -30.90
N GLU A 32 -11.94 8.98 -31.12
CA GLU A 32 -11.29 9.17 -32.40
C GLU A 32 -9.92 8.49 -32.47
N ARG A 33 -9.49 8.08 -33.68
CA ARG A 33 -8.13 7.65 -33.95
C ARG A 33 -7.13 8.79 -33.74
N GLY A 34 -5.88 8.44 -33.43
CA GLY A 34 -4.80 9.42 -33.33
C GLY A 34 -4.61 10.00 -31.92
N ILE A 35 -5.51 9.72 -30.98
CA ILE A 35 -5.33 10.08 -29.57
C ILE A 35 -4.01 9.53 -29.07
N LEU A 36 -3.22 10.37 -28.40
CA LEU A 36 -1.93 10.00 -27.83
C LEU A 36 -2.12 9.01 -26.69
N LEU A 37 -1.34 7.93 -26.70
CA LEU A 37 -1.28 6.98 -25.62
C LEU A 37 -0.08 7.29 -24.71
N ALA A 38 -0.35 7.43 -23.43
CA ALA A 38 0.68 7.45 -22.39
C ALA A 38 1.27 6.03 -22.23
N PRO A 39 2.51 5.88 -21.71
CA PRO A 39 3.03 4.58 -21.33
C PRO A 39 2.08 3.88 -20.36
N PRO A 40 1.84 2.57 -20.54
CA PRO A 40 1.09 1.81 -19.54
C PRO A 40 1.85 1.80 -18.20
N GLU A 41 1.12 1.93 -17.11
CA GLU A 41 1.66 1.91 -15.75
C GLU A 41 0.87 0.92 -14.90
N GLY A 42 1.54 0.29 -13.92
CA GLY A 42 0.93 -0.59 -12.95
C GLY A 42 0.24 0.16 -11.81
N ASP A 43 -0.50 -0.58 -10.99
CA ASP A 43 -1.20 -0.06 -9.82
C ASP A 43 -0.24 0.56 -8.79
N ALA A 44 0.95 -0.03 -8.62
CA ALA A 44 1.97 0.48 -7.71
C ALA A 44 2.48 1.86 -8.14
N GLY A 45 2.86 2.02 -9.43
CA GLY A 45 3.33 3.31 -9.95
C GLY A 45 2.23 4.38 -9.99
N THR A 46 1.01 4.01 -10.36
CA THR A 46 -0.14 4.93 -10.28
C THR A 46 -0.44 5.34 -8.85
N GLY A 47 -0.29 4.43 -7.88
CA GLY A 47 -0.40 4.72 -6.45
C GLY A 47 0.65 5.71 -5.96
N MET A 48 1.89 5.61 -6.42
CA MET A 48 2.95 6.58 -6.11
C MET A 48 2.61 7.98 -6.63
N VAL A 49 2.10 8.08 -7.86
CA VAL A 49 1.67 9.37 -8.45
C VAL A 49 0.49 9.94 -7.67
N ALA A 50 -0.52 9.13 -7.38
CA ALA A 50 -1.72 9.57 -6.67
C ALA A 50 -1.42 10.09 -5.25
N THR A 51 -0.41 9.54 -4.60
CA THR A 51 0.01 9.95 -3.24
C THR A 51 1.13 10.97 -3.23
N ASN A 52 1.57 11.44 -4.41
CA ASN A 52 2.71 12.36 -4.55
C ASN A 52 4.00 11.84 -3.87
N SER A 53 4.26 10.54 -4.00
CA SER A 53 5.42 9.86 -3.40
C SER A 53 6.47 9.45 -4.44
N VAL A 54 6.66 10.27 -5.48
CA VAL A 54 7.63 10.02 -6.56
C VAL A 54 8.99 10.69 -6.33
N ALA A 55 9.09 11.58 -5.36
CA ALA A 55 10.33 12.27 -5.03
C ALA A 55 11.28 11.36 -4.22
N VAL A 56 12.58 11.55 -4.39
CA VAL A 56 13.61 10.90 -3.58
C VAL A 56 13.34 11.11 -2.09
N ARG A 57 13.56 10.08 -1.28
CA ARG A 57 13.31 10.04 0.17
C ARG A 57 11.83 10.12 0.56
N THR A 58 10.93 9.94 -0.38
CA THR A 58 9.53 9.67 -0.08
C THR A 58 9.20 8.21 -0.38
N GLY A 59 8.07 7.76 0.10
CA GLY A 59 7.55 6.44 -0.24
C GLY A 59 6.06 6.36 -0.02
N ASN A 60 5.44 5.32 -0.57
CA ASN A 60 4.06 5.01 -0.26
C ASN A 60 3.92 3.64 0.39
N VAL A 61 2.85 3.48 1.14
CA VAL A 61 2.43 2.21 1.73
C VAL A 61 0.99 1.95 1.35
N SER A 62 0.78 0.92 0.54
CA SER A 62 -0.55 0.44 0.18
C SER A 62 -0.92 -0.72 1.09
N ALA A 63 -1.96 -0.57 1.91
CA ALA A 63 -2.38 -1.58 2.88
C ALA A 63 -3.84 -2.00 2.67
N GLY A 64 -4.00 -3.16 2.07
CA GLY A 64 -5.24 -3.87 1.81
C GLY A 64 -5.16 -5.31 2.29
N THR A 65 -5.60 -6.27 1.48
CA THR A 65 -5.43 -7.72 1.72
C THR A 65 -3.96 -8.07 1.87
N SER A 66 -3.12 -7.57 0.96
CA SER A 66 -1.67 -7.52 1.04
C SER A 66 -1.19 -6.12 1.43
N VAL A 67 0.10 -5.97 1.70
CA VAL A 67 0.71 -4.68 1.94
C VAL A 67 2.04 -4.58 1.21
N PHE A 68 2.30 -3.43 0.63
CA PHE A 68 3.63 -3.11 0.13
C PHE A 68 4.06 -1.69 0.51
N ALA A 69 5.36 -1.52 0.69
CA ALA A 69 6.00 -0.22 0.84
C ALA A 69 6.97 0.00 -0.32
N MET A 70 6.87 1.15 -0.97
CA MET A 70 7.77 1.57 -2.04
C MET A 70 8.52 2.82 -1.59
N VAL A 71 9.84 2.78 -1.59
CA VAL A 71 10.69 3.89 -1.13
C VAL A 71 11.60 4.33 -2.26
N VAL A 72 11.52 5.61 -2.63
CA VAL A 72 12.37 6.21 -3.67
C VAL A 72 13.78 6.44 -3.13
N LEU A 73 14.76 5.82 -3.77
CA LEU A 73 16.13 5.77 -3.29
C LEU A 73 16.95 6.98 -3.74
N GLU A 74 17.79 7.52 -2.85
CA GLU A 74 18.83 8.52 -3.20
C GLU A 74 20.01 7.88 -3.95
N LYS A 75 20.28 6.61 -3.69
CA LYS A 75 21.42 5.85 -4.23
C LYS A 75 21.09 4.36 -4.28
N ALA A 76 21.83 3.61 -5.08
CA ALA A 76 21.73 2.16 -5.12
C ALA A 76 21.95 1.53 -3.74
N LEU A 77 21.28 0.41 -3.49
CA LEU A 77 21.51 -0.42 -2.32
C LEU A 77 22.94 -0.99 -2.36
N LYS A 78 23.49 -1.31 -1.20
CA LYS A 78 24.86 -1.84 -1.07
C LYS A 78 24.92 -3.33 -1.40
N ALA A 79 23.82 -4.05 -1.17
CA ALA A 79 23.71 -5.48 -1.38
C ALA A 79 22.41 -5.84 -2.10
N VAL A 80 22.34 -7.07 -2.60
CA VAL A 80 21.11 -7.69 -3.09
C VAL A 80 20.43 -8.38 -1.91
N HIS A 81 19.14 -8.12 -1.74
CA HIS A 81 18.29 -8.72 -0.71
C HIS A 81 17.14 -9.43 -1.41
N GLU A 82 16.92 -10.70 -1.08
CA GLU A 82 15.83 -11.51 -1.68
C GLU A 82 14.44 -11.06 -1.21
N GLU A 83 14.38 -10.35 -0.10
CA GLU A 83 13.16 -9.79 0.50
C GLU A 83 12.72 -8.47 -0.15
N LEU A 84 13.53 -7.90 -1.05
CA LEU A 84 13.30 -6.60 -1.67
C LEU A 84 13.20 -6.73 -3.19
N ASP A 85 12.16 -6.13 -3.75
CA ASP A 85 12.05 -5.95 -5.19
C ASP A 85 12.61 -4.57 -5.61
N MET A 86 13.37 -4.56 -6.70
CA MET A 86 13.86 -3.31 -7.28
C MET A 86 12.98 -2.93 -8.47
N VAL A 87 12.30 -1.80 -8.34
CA VAL A 87 11.40 -1.24 -9.36
C VAL A 87 11.77 0.22 -9.63
N THR A 88 10.96 0.93 -10.40
CA THR A 88 11.16 2.36 -10.67
C THR A 88 9.91 3.15 -10.44
N THR A 89 10.06 4.45 -10.15
CA THR A 89 8.97 5.41 -10.30
C THR A 89 8.57 5.51 -11.78
N PRO A 90 7.39 6.03 -12.11
CA PRO A 90 7.03 6.37 -13.49
C PRO A 90 8.01 7.35 -14.15
N SER A 91 8.76 8.14 -13.38
CA SER A 91 9.85 9.02 -13.85
C SER A 91 11.15 8.27 -14.15
N GLY A 92 11.29 7.03 -13.65
CA GLY A 92 12.47 6.18 -13.83
C GLY A 92 13.49 6.26 -12.70
N ASP A 93 13.14 6.81 -11.54
CA ASP A 93 13.98 6.81 -10.34
C ASP A 93 13.92 5.45 -9.65
N ALA A 94 15.03 5.00 -9.06
CA ALA A 94 15.11 3.71 -8.41
C ALA A 94 14.23 3.66 -7.15
N VAL A 95 13.49 2.57 -7.01
CA VAL A 95 12.61 2.32 -5.87
C VAL A 95 12.90 0.94 -5.30
N ALA A 96 13.05 0.85 -3.99
CA ALA A 96 13.02 -0.42 -3.29
C ALA A 96 11.59 -0.70 -2.80
N MET A 97 11.09 -1.88 -3.10
CA MET A 97 9.76 -2.33 -2.69
C MET A 97 9.86 -3.51 -1.73
N VAL A 98 9.18 -3.41 -0.61
CA VAL A 98 8.87 -4.53 0.28
C VAL A 98 7.45 -4.95 0.01
N HIS A 99 7.22 -6.17 -0.42
CA HIS A 99 5.88 -6.71 -0.69
C HIS A 99 5.57 -7.88 0.24
N CYS A 100 4.46 -7.77 0.98
CA CYS A 100 3.97 -8.80 1.88
C CYS A 100 2.59 -9.28 1.42
N ASN A 101 2.43 -10.59 1.35
CA ASN A 101 1.17 -11.20 0.93
C ASN A 101 0.04 -11.05 1.97
N ASN A 102 0.40 -10.85 3.22
CA ASN A 102 -0.54 -10.86 4.35
C ASN A 102 -0.59 -9.48 5.03
N CYS A 103 -1.79 -8.87 5.10
CA CYS A 103 -2.02 -7.64 5.84
C CYS A 103 -3.34 -7.68 6.59
N THR A 104 -4.46 -7.22 6.00
CA THR A 104 -5.72 -7.05 6.74
C THR A 104 -6.66 -8.24 6.70
N SER A 105 -6.36 -9.33 6.00
CA SER A 105 -7.28 -10.46 5.85
C SER A 105 -7.72 -11.07 7.19
N ASP A 106 -6.76 -11.32 8.09
CA ASP A 106 -7.07 -11.85 9.42
C ASP A 106 -7.82 -10.83 10.27
N LEU A 107 -7.38 -9.58 10.25
CA LEU A 107 -8.06 -8.48 10.94
C LEU A 107 -9.51 -8.32 10.46
N ASN A 108 -9.77 -8.42 9.16
CA ASN A 108 -11.11 -8.36 8.59
C ASN A 108 -11.99 -9.54 9.01
N ALA A 109 -11.43 -10.75 9.13
CA ALA A 109 -12.14 -11.91 9.63
C ALA A 109 -12.64 -11.70 11.08
N TRP A 110 -11.78 -11.13 11.93
CA TRP A 110 -12.16 -10.80 13.31
C TRP A 110 -13.21 -9.69 13.37
N VAL A 111 -13.10 -8.65 12.54
CA VAL A 111 -14.12 -7.58 12.46
C VAL A 111 -15.44 -8.13 11.97
N GLY A 112 -15.42 -9.07 10.99
CA GLY A 112 -16.60 -9.80 10.53
C GLY A 112 -17.27 -10.58 11.66
N LEU A 113 -16.49 -11.26 12.50
CA LEU A 113 -17.01 -11.97 13.67
C LEU A 113 -17.73 -11.02 14.66
N PHE A 114 -17.21 -9.80 14.87
CA PHE A 114 -17.88 -8.79 15.70
C PHE A 114 -19.17 -8.26 15.05
N LYS A 115 -19.24 -8.19 13.72
CA LYS A 115 -20.49 -7.88 13.01
C LYS A 115 -21.52 -8.96 13.25
N GLU A 116 -21.17 -10.24 13.04
CA GLU A 116 -22.06 -11.38 13.32
C GLU A 116 -22.54 -11.39 14.78
N PHE A 117 -21.63 -11.09 15.73
CA PHE A 117 -22.01 -10.96 17.12
C PHE A 117 -23.06 -9.86 17.34
N SER A 118 -22.91 -8.71 16.70
CA SER A 118 -23.88 -7.61 16.83
C SER A 118 -25.24 -7.99 16.26
N GLU A 119 -25.28 -8.69 15.13
CA GLU A 119 -26.48 -9.17 14.48
C GLU A 119 -27.22 -10.20 15.32
N LEU A 120 -26.47 -11.09 16.02
CA LEU A 120 -27.06 -12.07 16.94
C LEU A 120 -27.87 -11.41 18.07
N PHE A 121 -27.51 -10.19 18.47
CA PHE A 121 -28.25 -9.39 19.46
C PHE A 121 -29.24 -8.40 18.83
N GLY A 122 -29.54 -8.55 17.53
CA GLY A 122 -30.51 -7.73 16.81
C GLY A 122 -30.01 -6.30 16.54
N MET A 123 -28.71 -6.07 16.60
CA MET A 123 -28.08 -4.78 16.31
C MET A 123 -27.59 -4.79 14.84
N ASP A 124 -28.21 -4.01 13.98
CA ASP A 124 -27.72 -3.78 12.62
C ASP A 124 -26.80 -2.56 12.59
N ILE A 125 -25.50 -2.79 12.71
CA ILE A 125 -24.47 -1.75 12.74
C ILE A 125 -23.73 -1.74 11.39
N ASP A 126 -23.56 -0.57 10.79
CA ASP A 126 -22.76 -0.42 9.57
C ASP A 126 -21.30 -0.87 9.76
N MET A 127 -20.74 -1.54 8.76
CA MET A 127 -19.37 -2.06 8.83
C MET A 127 -18.32 -0.97 9.05
N ASN A 128 -18.49 0.23 8.46
CA ASN A 128 -17.53 1.32 8.66
C ASN A 128 -17.58 1.83 10.11
N ASP A 129 -18.77 1.81 10.73
CA ASP A 129 -18.91 2.16 12.15
C ASP A 129 -18.22 1.14 13.05
N ILE A 130 -18.34 -0.17 12.72
CA ILE A 130 -17.64 -1.23 13.46
C ILE A 130 -16.13 -1.04 13.34
N TYR A 131 -15.58 -0.88 12.11
CA TYR A 131 -14.17 -0.59 11.91
C TYR A 131 -13.75 0.67 12.68
N GLY A 132 -14.47 1.76 12.53
CA GLY A 132 -14.17 3.02 13.19
C GLY A 132 -14.09 2.89 14.71
N LYS A 133 -15.06 2.23 15.33
CA LYS A 133 -15.11 2.03 16.78
C LYS A 133 -14.02 1.09 17.28
N LEU A 134 -13.83 -0.04 16.62
CA LEU A 134 -12.83 -1.04 17.01
C LEU A 134 -11.41 -0.51 16.86
N TYR A 135 -11.11 0.18 15.77
CA TYR A 135 -9.78 0.74 15.51
C TYR A 135 -9.45 1.88 16.48
N ASN A 136 -10.39 2.80 16.72
CA ASN A 136 -10.19 3.87 17.72
C ASN A 136 -10.05 3.29 19.14
N ASN A 137 -10.84 2.25 19.48
CA ASN A 137 -10.69 1.58 20.77
C ASN A 137 -9.31 0.94 20.94
N ALA A 138 -8.71 0.40 19.87
CA ALA A 138 -7.36 -0.16 19.89
C ALA A 138 -6.29 0.87 20.33
N LEU A 139 -6.50 2.16 20.11
CA LEU A 139 -5.57 3.20 20.56
C LEU A 139 -5.53 3.36 22.07
N THR A 140 -6.56 2.89 22.80
CA THR A 140 -6.60 2.90 24.27
C THR A 140 -5.87 1.71 24.90
N ALA A 141 -5.46 0.73 24.10
CA ALA A 141 -4.75 -0.46 24.57
C ALA A 141 -3.38 -0.14 25.15
N VAL A 142 -2.87 -1.02 26.00
CA VAL A 142 -1.48 -0.93 26.48
C VAL A 142 -0.51 -1.23 25.34
N LYS A 143 0.69 -0.62 25.37
CA LYS A 143 1.66 -0.66 24.28
C LYS A 143 2.10 -2.07 23.89
N ASP A 144 2.21 -2.97 24.85
CA ASP A 144 2.60 -4.38 24.69
C ASP A 144 1.41 -5.30 24.38
N CYS A 145 0.26 -4.75 24.05
CA CYS A 145 -0.98 -5.48 23.78
C CYS A 145 -1.43 -6.38 24.96
N GLY A 146 -0.94 -6.13 26.18
CA GLY A 146 -1.26 -6.91 27.36
C GLY A 146 -0.74 -8.36 27.31
N GLY A 147 0.31 -8.64 26.54
CA GLY A 147 0.88 -9.96 26.36
C GLY A 147 0.14 -10.86 25.35
N LEU A 148 -0.68 -10.25 24.48
CA LEU A 148 -1.33 -10.94 23.37
C LEU A 148 -0.41 -10.92 22.13
N VAL A 149 -0.45 -11.99 21.32
CA VAL A 149 0.32 -12.15 20.09
C VAL A 149 -0.59 -12.70 19.00
N ALA A 150 -0.47 -12.16 17.78
CA ALA A 150 -1.15 -12.66 16.61
C ALA A 150 -0.18 -12.79 15.42
N PHE A 151 -0.44 -13.79 14.59
CA PHE A 151 0.20 -14.00 13.30
C PHE A 151 -0.91 -14.03 12.25
N ASN A 152 -0.89 -13.07 11.34
CA ASN A 152 -1.94 -12.89 10.33
C ASN A 152 -1.67 -13.64 9.01
N LEU A 153 -0.93 -14.74 9.06
CA LEU A 153 -0.38 -15.43 7.91
C LEU A 153 -1.44 -16.36 7.28
N PHE A 154 -2.26 -15.85 6.39
CA PHE A 154 -3.22 -16.63 5.60
C PHE A 154 -2.58 -17.40 4.44
N SER A 155 -1.47 -16.90 3.93
CA SER A 155 -0.71 -17.48 2.82
C SER A 155 0.78 -17.51 3.13
N GLY A 156 1.56 -18.07 2.23
CA GLY A 156 3.01 -17.97 2.29
C GLY A 156 3.45 -16.51 2.31
N GLU A 157 4.61 -16.24 2.90
CA GLU A 157 5.15 -14.90 3.10
C GLU A 157 6.65 -14.87 2.78
N PRO A 158 7.01 -14.42 1.57
CA PRO A 158 8.41 -14.44 1.10
C PRO A 158 9.36 -13.66 1.99
N VAL A 159 8.93 -12.51 2.53
CA VAL A 159 9.76 -11.64 3.39
C VAL A 159 10.32 -12.38 4.62
N ILE A 160 9.64 -13.41 5.08
CA ILE A 160 10.09 -14.25 6.22
C ILE A 160 10.32 -15.71 5.84
N GLY A 161 10.43 -16.01 4.54
CA GLY A 161 10.77 -17.34 4.03
C GLY A 161 9.71 -18.43 4.26
N LEU A 162 8.43 -18.06 4.40
CA LEU A 162 7.35 -19.01 4.61
C LEU A 162 6.64 -19.35 3.29
N ASN A 163 6.54 -20.64 2.99
CA ASN A 163 5.83 -21.14 1.81
C ASN A 163 4.31 -21.26 2.03
N GLU A 164 3.88 -21.51 3.26
CA GLU A 164 2.48 -21.66 3.65
C GLU A 164 2.18 -20.84 4.92
N GLY A 165 0.96 -20.32 5.01
CA GLY A 165 0.51 -19.56 6.17
C GLY A 165 -0.42 -20.36 7.08
N ARG A 166 -0.49 -19.93 8.35
CA ARG A 166 -1.49 -20.33 9.35
C ARG A 166 -1.74 -19.13 10.26
N PRO A 167 -2.91 -18.48 10.17
CA PRO A 167 -3.29 -17.45 11.13
C PRO A 167 -3.33 -18.04 12.53
N MET A 168 -2.79 -17.31 13.49
CA MET A 168 -2.68 -17.81 14.86
C MET A 168 -2.82 -16.66 15.85
N PHE A 169 -3.59 -16.90 16.90
CA PHE A 169 -3.68 -16.00 18.05
C PHE A 169 -3.25 -16.76 19.30
N ALA A 170 -2.32 -16.19 20.05
CA ALA A 170 -1.75 -16.81 21.25
C ALA A 170 -1.70 -15.81 22.41
N ARG A 171 -1.80 -16.33 23.63
CA ARG A 171 -1.66 -15.56 24.86
C ARG A 171 -1.17 -16.42 26.00
N LYS A 172 -0.51 -15.78 26.96
CA LYS A 172 -0.21 -16.41 28.26
C LYS A 172 -1.45 -16.45 29.15
N PRO A 173 -1.49 -17.35 30.16
CA PRO A 173 -2.62 -17.39 31.11
C PRO A 173 -2.85 -16.07 31.88
N ASP A 174 -1.79 -15.32 32.15
CA ASP A 174 -1.78 -14.03 32.83
C ASP A 174 -1.92 -12.81 31.92
N ALA A 175 -2.09 -13.03 30.62
CA ALA A 175 -2.26 -11.94 29.65
C ALA A 175 -3.56 -11.16 29.89
N ARG A 176 -3.49 -9.84 29.73
CA ARG A 176 -4.67 -8.96 29.87
C ARG A 176 -5.48 -8.94 28.57
N MET A 177 -6.39 -9.91 28.44
CA MET A 177 -7.28 -9.99 27.28
C MET A 177 -8.50 -9.06 27.48
N ASN A 178 -8.53 -8.01 26.67
CA ASN A 178 -9.69 -7.14 26.48
C ASN A 178 -9.76 -6.69 25.01
N LEU A 179 -10.88 -6.09 24.62
CA LEU A 179 -11.15 -5.74 23.22
C LEU A 179 -10.09 -4.76 22.66
N ALA A 180 -9.66 -3.79 23.44
CA ALA A 180 -8.65 -2.82 22.99
C ALA A 180 -7.29 -3.50 22.71
N ASN A 181 -6.80 -4.33 23.64
CA ASN A 181 -5.55 -5.07 23.48
C ASN A 181 -5.65 -6.07 22.32
N PHE A 182 -6.78 -6.77 22.19
CA PHE A 182 -7.03 -7.70 21.10
C PHE A 182 -6.94 -7.00 19.75
N MET A 183 -7.67 -5.90 19.55
CA MET A 183 -7.68 -5.18 18.28
C MET A 183 -6.32 -4.56 17.96
N ARG A 184 -5.60 -4.02 18.95
CA ARG A 184 -4.23 -3.51 18.75
C ARG A 184 -3.27 -4.62 18.32
N THR A 185 -3.39 -5.82 18.89
CA THR A 185 -2.58 -6.97 18.50
C THR A 185 -2.74 -7.30 17.02
N HIS A 186 -3.98 -7.33 16.52
CA HIS A 186 -4.24 -7.63 15.10
C HIS A 186 -3.83 -6.47 14.17
N LEU A 187 -3.97 -5.22 14.61
CA LEU A 187 -3.44 -4.08 13.87
C LEU A 187 -1.90 -4.10 13.78
N TYR A 188 -1.21 -4.50 14.84
CA TYR A 188 0.23 -4.68 14.80
C TYR A 188 0.65 -5.85 13.91
N ALA A 189 -0.06 -6.98 14.00
CA ALA A 189 0.21 -8.15 13.17
C ALA A 189 0.08 -7.83 11.67
N SER A 190 -0.89 -6.99 11.28
CA SER A 190 -1.12 -6.62 9.88
C SER A 190 0.07 -5.88 9.24
N LEU A 191 0.95 -5.26 10.04
CA LEU A 191 2.12 -4.51 9.57
C LEU A 191 3.46 -5.14 10.00
N ALA A 192 3.43 -6.24 10.76
CA ALA A 192 4.65 -6.82 11.35
C ALA A 192 5.64 -7.31 10.28
N THR A 193 5.17 -8.00 9.27
CA THR A 193 6.01 -8.52 8.19
C THR A 193 6.58 -7.40 7.34
N LEU A 194 5.76 -6.38 7.03
CA LEU A 194 6.23 -5.16 6.35
C LEU A 194 7.36 -4.48 7.14
N LYS A 195 7.22 -4.42 8.47
CA LYS A 195 8.26 -3.87 9.36
C LYS A 195 9.56 -4.64 9.24
N ILE A 196 9.52 -5.96 9.19
CA ILE A 196 10.70 -6.82 9.04
C ILE A 196 11.43 -6.49 7.73
N GLY A 197 10.73 -6.46 6.60
CA GLY A 197 11.31 -6.11 5.31
C GLY A 197 11.82 -4.67 5.25
N CYS A 198 11.07 -3.70 5.80
CA CYS A 198 11.53 -2.31 5.86
C CYS A 198 12.74 -2.10 6.78
N ASP A 199 12.96 -2.95 7.78
CA ASP A 199 14.15 -2.87 8.61
C ASP A 199 15.44 -3.15 7.83
N ILE A 200 15.39 -3.97 6.78
CA ILE A 200 16.50 -4.15 5.83
C ILE A 200 16.85 -2.79 5.21
N LEU A 201 15.88 -2.07 4.68
CA LEU A 201 16.10 -0.74 4.08
C LEU A 201 16.63 0.27 5.09
N PHE A 202 15.97 0.41 6.24
CA PHE A 202 16.26 1.50 7.17
C PHE A 202 17.44 1.21 8.09
N LYS A 203 17.62 -0.05 8.53
CA LYS A 203 18.65 -0.42 9.50
C LYS A 203 19.91 -0.97 8.85
N GLU A 204 19.83 -1.76 7.78
CA GLU A 204 21.00 -2.35 7.12
C GLU A 204 21.51 -1.43 6.01
N GLU A 205 20.66 -1.07 5.07
CA GLU A 205 21.01 -0.21 3.93
C GLU A 205 21.11 1.27 4.29
N LYS A 206 20.58 1.69 5.47
CA LYS A 206 20.56 3.08 5.94
C LYS A 206 19.84 4.03 4.96
N VAL A 207 18.81 3.53 4.30
CA VAL A 207 17.94 4.35 3.46
C VAL A 207 17.23 5.37 4.35
N LYS A 208 17.19 6.62 3.91
CA LYS A 208 16.47 7.70 4.60
C LYS A 208 15.12 7.93 3.95
N VAL A 209 14.13 8.15 4.79
CA VAL A 209 12.77 8.50 4.39
C VAL A 209 12.33 9.74 5.17
N ASP A 210 11.85 10.75 4.45
CA ASP A 210 11.32 11.97 5.05
C ASP A 210 9.83 11.84 5.35
N THR A 211 9.08 11.17 4.46
CA THR A 211 7.65 10.91 4.63
C THR A 211 7.22 9.65 3.88
N LEU A 212 6.39 8.84 4.54
CA LEU A 212 5.63 7.76 3.92
C LEU A 212 4.17 8.20 3.73
N TYR A 213 3.59 7.87 2.58
CA TYR A 213 2.20 8.17 2.26
C TYR A 213 1.38 6.88 2.30
N GLY A 214 0.46 6.79 3.28
CA GLY A 214 -0.41 5.63 3.44
C GLY A 214 -1.67 5.73 2.59
N HIS A 215 -2.07 4.62 1.95
CA HIS A 215 -3.36 4.47 1.30
C HIS A 215 -3.90 3.04 1.43
N GLY A 216 -5.18 2.84 1.11
CA GLY A 216 -5.86 1.55 1.23
C GLY A 216 -6.70 1.42 2.50
N GLY A 217 -7.31 0.25 2.67
CA GLY A 217 -8.34 0.01 3.68
C GLY A 217 -7.92 0.28 5.12
N LEU A 218 -6.68 -0.02 5.47
CA LEU A 218 -6.13 0.18 6.83
C LEU A 218 -6.13 1.66 7.25
N PHE A 219 -6.06 2.58 6.29
CA PHE A 219 -5.98 4.03 6.55
C PHE A 219 -7.33 4.75 6.52
N LYS A 220 -8.43 4.05 6.22
CA LYS A 220 -9.78 4.65 6.20
C LYS A 220 -10.21 5.20 7.56
N THR A 221 -9.84 4.53 8.65
CA THR A 221 -10.06 5.08 10.00
C THR A 221 -8.96 6.08 10.32
N LYS A 222 -9.33 7.37 10.27
CA LYS A 222 -8.39 8.49 10.43
C LYS A 222 -7.52 8.35 11.67
N GLY A 223 -6.21 8.47 11.48
CA GLY A 223 -5.21 8.51 12.55
C GLY A 223 -4.76 7.13 13.06
N VAL A 224 -5.54 6.06 12.92
CA VAL A 224 -5.21 4.76 13.52
C VAL A 224 -4.10 4.05 12.74
N GLY A 225 -4.34 3.69 11.48
CA GLY A 225 -3.32 3.07 10.64
C GLY A 225 -2.06 3.92 10.52
N GLN A 226 -2.24 5.25 10.41
CA GLN A 226 -1.15 6.21 10.34
C GLN A 226 -0.22 6.14 11.56
N SER A 227 -0.78 6.21 12.78
CA SER A 227 0.02 6.22 14.01
C SER A 227 0.74 4.90 14.25
N ILE A 228 0.12 3.78 13.90
CA ILE A 228 0.74 2.45 14.01
C ILE A 228 1.89 2.29 13.01
N LEU A 229 1.66 2.68 11.75
CA LEU A 229 2.69 2.63 10.73
C LEU A 229 3.86 3.58 11.07
N ALA A 230 3.57 4.81 11.48
CA ALA A 230 4.60 5.78 11.88
C ALA A 230 5.47 5.25 13.02
N ALA A 231 4.84 4.64 14.04
CA ALA A 231 5.56 4.04 15.15
C ALA A 231 6.39 2.80 14.72
N ALA A 232 5.87 1.99 13.78
CA ALA A 232 6.58 0.82 13.28
C ALA A 232 7.79 1.20 12.43
N MET A 233 7.67 2.21 11.58
CA MET A 233 8.71 2.61 10.62
C MET A 233 9.67 3.67 11.17
N ASP A 234 9.37 4.26 12.33
CA ASP A 234 10.10 5.41 12.89
C ASP A 234 10.23 6.56 11.87
N ALA A 235 9.13 6.83 11.15
CA ALA A 235 9.06 7.82 10.08
C ALA A 235 7.70 8.53 10.07
N PRO A 236 7.64 9.80 9.63
CA PRO A 236 6.38 10.50 9.42
C PRO A 236 5.48 9.76 8.41
N VAL A 237 4.20 9.65 8.72
CA VAL A 237 3.20 9.07 7.82
C VAL A 237 2.09 10.07 7.54
N ALA A 238 1.84 10.35 6.28
CA ALA A 238 0.74 11.16 5.79
C ALA A 238 -0.31 10.28 5.07
N VAL A 239 -1.56 10.73 5.06
CA VAL A 239 -2.63 10.13 4.25
C VAL A 239 -3.30 11.25 3.48
N MET A 240 -3.32 11.13 2.16
CA MET A 240 -3.98 12.10 1.28
C MET A 240 -5.50 11.94 1.33
N GLU A 241 -6.25 13.00 1.16
CA GLU A 241 -7.72 12.93 1.06
C GLU A 241 -8.18 12.06 -0.11
N THR A 242 -7.40 12.03 -1.20
CA THR A 242 -7.61 11.21 -2.39
C THR A 242 -7.09 9.77 -2.26
N ALA A 243 -6.60 9.37 -1.10
CA ALA A 243 -5.96 8.04 -0.90
C ALA A 243 -6.90 6.85 -1.17
N GLY A 244 -8.22 7.05 -1.18
CA GLY A 244 -9.21 6.05 -1.55
C GLY A 244 -9.32 5.79 -3.06
N GLU A 245 -8.91 6.76 -3.90
CA GLU A 245 -9.07 6.76 -5.37
C GLU A 245 -7.72 6.61 -6.10
N GLY A 246 -6.71 6.05 -5.45
CA GLY A 246 -5.31 6.07 -5.86
C GLY A 246 -5.04 5.71 -7.33
N GLY A 247 -5.51 4.56 -7.80
CA GLY A 247 -5.27 4.11 -9.18
C GLY A 247 -5.82 5.05 -10.25
N PRO A 248 -7.14 5.29 -10.29
CA PRO A 248 -7.75 6.17 -11.30
C PRO A 248 -7.20 7.59 -11.27
N TRP A 249 -6.96 8.15 -10.09
CA TRP A 249 -6.39 9.49 -9.94
C TRP A 249 -4.95 9.54 -10.48
N GLY A 250 -4.10 8.58 -10.11
CA GLY A 250 -2.73 8.48 -10.62
C GLY A 250 -2.68 8.35 -12.14
N MET A 251 -3.57 7.55 -12.73
CA MET A 251 -3.70 7.44 -14.18
C MET A 251 -4.09 8.77 -14.84
N ALA A 252 -5.03 9.49 -14.27
CA ALA A 252 -5.44 10.81 -14.79
C ALA A 252 -4.28 11.81 -14.74
N VAL A 253 -3.49 11.82 -13.66
CA VAL A 253 -2.30 12.68 -13.53
C VAL A 253 -1.23 12.30 -14.56
N LEU A 254 -0.97 11.00 -14.79
CA LEU A 254 -0.04 10.54 -15.81
C LEU A 254 -0.47 10.93 -17.23
N ALA A 255 -1.77 10.84 -17.53
CA ALA A 255 -2.33 11.28 -18.80
C ALA A 255 -2.18 12.80 -18.98
N ALA A 256 -2.49 13.57 -17.93
CA ALA A 256 -2.31 15.03 -17.93
C ALA A 256 -0.84 15.43 -18.13
N CYS A 257 0.08 14.74 -17.46
CA CYS A 257 1.53 14.92 -17.66
C CYS A 257 1.93 14.68 -19.12
N LYS A 258 1.34 13.67 -19.79
CA LYS A 258 1.60 13.40 -21.21
C LYS A 258 1.13 14.55 -22.10
N VAL A 259 -0.06 15.08 -21.85
CA VAL A 259 -0.63 16.19 -22.64
C VAL A 259 0.19 17.46 -22.44
N ASN A 260 0.57 17.76 -21.20
CA ASN A 260 1.22 19.03 -20.82
C ASN A 260 2.76 18.97 -20.91
N LYS A 261 3.36 17.87 -21.32
CA LYS A 261 4.83 17.73 -21.41
C LYS A 261 5.48 18.78 -22.32
N ALA A 262 4.77 19.24 -23.37
CA ALA A 262 5.26 20.30 -24.24
C ALA A 262 5.48 21.62 -23.52
N ASP A 263 4.80 21.86 -22.40
CA ASP A 263 4.91 23.05 -21.55
C ASP A 263 5.96 22.87 -20.42
N GLY A 264 6.74 21.81 -20.47
CA GLY A 264 7.79 21.52 -19.48
C GLY A 264 7.29 20.84 -18.20
N ALA A 265 6.04 20.37 -18.16
CA ALA A 265 5.49 19.65 -17.04
C ALA A 265 6.23 18.33 -16.81
N THR A 266 6.53 18.04 -15.55
CA THR A 266 7.11 16.78 -15.08
C THR A 266 6.30 16.25 -13.89
N LEU A 267 6.53 15.00 -13.48
CA LEU A 267 5.89 14.46 -12.27
C LEU A 267 6.41 15.06 -10.97
N HIS A 268 7.47 15.88 -11.04
CA HIS A 268 8.08 16.55 -9.89
C HIS A 268 7.60 18.02 -9.75
N ASN A 269 6.92 18.51 -10.74
CA ASN A 269 6.33 19.86 -10.81
C ASN A 269 4.80 19.72 -10.79
#